data_14831378489bd547f0647d09743b37a1
#
_entry.id   14831378489bd547f0647d09743b37a1
#
_cell.length_a   1.000
_cell.length_b   1.000
_cell.length_c   1.000
_cell.angle_alpha   90.00
_cell.angle_beta   90.00
_cell.angle_gamma   90.00
#
_symmetry.space_group_name_H-M   'P 1'
#
loop_
_entity.id
_entity.type
_entity.pdbx_description
1 polymer ?
#
loop_
_entity_poly.entity_id
_entity_poly.type
_entity_poly.pdbx_seq_one_letter_code
_entity_poly.pdbx_strand_id
1 'polypeptide(L)'
;RGCETANCGLCTVLVNDKPMLSCSVLAARIDGKKVTTMEGLQAEAEEFGTFLANEGAEQCGFCNPGFIMNVLAMTKELEDPTEEEIKEYLAGNLCRCSGFVGQTRSILKYLEYKKNGNIQEKEVQA
;
A
#
# COMPACT_ATOMS: atom_id res chain seq x y z
N ARG A 1 -15.62 1.87 -7.70
CA ARG A 1 -15.59 0.49 -8.21
C ARG A 1 -14.68 0.41 -9.42
N GLY A 2 -13.70 -0.52 -9.41
CA GLY A 2 -12.73 -0.68 -10.51
C GLY A 2 -13.09 -1.81 -11.47
N CYS A 3 -13.31 -3.03 -10.98
CA CYS A 3 -13.54 -4.20 -11.84
C CYS A 3 -14.74 -5.07 -11.44
N GLU A 4 -15.12 -5.10 -10.17
CA GLU A 4 -16.17 -5.97 -9.59
C GLU A 4 -15.91 -7.48 -9.79
N THR A 5 -14.67 -7.86 -10.11
CA THR A 5 -14.26 -9.25 -10.43
C THR A 5 -13.03 -9.71 -9.65
N ALA A 6 -12.71 -9.04 -8.54
CA ALA A 6 -11.57 -9.33 -7.66
C ALA A 6 -10.18 -9.28 -8.34
N ASN A 7 -10.01 -8.46 -9.37
CA ASN A 7 -8.76 -8.40 -10.15
C ASN A 7 -7.94 -7.13 -9.96
N CYS A 8 -8.58 -5.95 -9.75
CA CYS A 8 -7.86 -4.68 -9.86
C CYS A 8 -7.19 -4.18 -8.58
N GLY A 9 -7.57 -4.69 -7.43
CA GLY A 9 -7.03 -4.27 -6.13
C GLY A 9 -7.53 -2.92 -5.59
N LEU A 10 -8.34 -2.16 -6.36
CA LEU A 10 -8.80 -0.83 -5.95
C LEU A 10 -9.57 -0.83 -4.61
N CYS A 11 -10.35 -1.85 -4.36
CA CYS A 11 -11.22 -1.97 -3.18
C CYS A 11 -10.49 -2.56 -1.95
N THR A 12 -9.18 -2.59 -1.93
CA THR A 12 -8.40 -3.09 -0.79
C THR A 12 -8.70 -2.30 0.48
N VAL A 13 -9.00 -3.02 1.54
CA VAL A 13 -9.12 -2.52 2.92
C VAL A 13 -8.28 -3.39 3.84
N LEU A 14 -7.98 -2.93 5.04
CA LEU A 14 -7.33 -3.78 6.05
C LEU A 14 -8.39 -4.39 6.96
N VAL A 15 -8.34 -5.70 7.13
CA VAL A 15 -9.15 -6.43 8.11
C VAL A 15 -8.19 -7.07 9.11
N ASN A 16 -8.21 -6.62 10.36
CA ASN A 16 -7.21 -6.98 11.37
C ASN A 16 -5.77 -6.77 10.85
N ASP A 17 -5.55 -5.61 10.24
CA ASP A 17 -4.28 -5.16 9.65
C ASP A 17 -3.77 -5.98 8.43
N LYS A 18 -4.58 -6.89 7.90
CA LYS A 18 -4.27 -7.65 6.68
C LYS A 18 -5.05 -7.12 5.47
N PRO A 19 -4.41 -6.98 4.30
CA PRO A 19 -5.08 -6.47 3.12
C PRO A 19 -6.08 -7.49 2.56
N MET A 20 -7.29 -7.02 2.28
CA MET A 20 -8.36 -7.83 1.72
C MET A 20 -9.14 -7.02 0.68
N LEU A 21 -9.60 -7.70 -0.38
CA LEU A 21 -10.48 -7.09 -1.38
C LEU A 21 -11.91 -7.01 -0.83
N SER A 22 -12.38 -5.81 -0.51
CA SER A 22 -13.72 -5.64 0.06
C SER A 22 -14.85 -6.12 -0.86
N CYS A 23 -14.66 -6.11 -2.19
CA CYS A 23 -15.63 -6.65 -3.15
C CYS A 23 -15.83 -8.17 -3.05
N SER A 24 -14.91 -8.88 -2.39
CA SER A 24 -14.90 -10.36 -2.31
C SER A 24 -15.03 -10.91 -0.89
N VAL A 25 -15.24 -10.03 0.08
CA VAL A 25 -15.42 -10.40 1.49
C VAL A 25 -16.90 -10.36 1.85
N LEU A 26 -17.41 -11.45 2.42
CA LEU A 26 -18.75 -11.49 2.97
C LEU A 26 -18.80 -10.68 4.28
N ALA A 27 -19.74 -9.76 4.40
CA ALA A 27 -19.89 -8.90 5.58
C ALA A 27 -20.02 -9.71 6.88
N ALA A 28 -20.68 -10.85 6.85
CA ALA A 28 -20.81 -11.74 8.00
C ALA A 28 -19.46 -12.30 8.51
N ARG A 29 -18.42 -12.34 7.66
CA ARG A 29 -17.09 -12.83 8.05
C ARG A 29 -16.23 -11.80 8.75
N ILE A 30 -16.61 -10.53 8.70
CA ILE A 30 -15.88 -9.44 9.34
C ILE A 30 -16.55 -8.95 10.63
N ASP A 31 -17.61 -9.60 11.06
CA ASP A 31 -18.22 -9.31 12.35
C ASP A 31 -17.19 -9.47 13.49
N GLY A 32 -17.12 -8.48 14.38
CA GLY A 32 -16.14 -8.42 15.46
C GLY A 32 -14.69 -8.14 15.03
N LYS A 33 -14.41 -7.89 13.76
CA LYS A 33 -13.06 -7.56 13.26
C LYS A 33 -12.87 -6.06 13.09
N LYS A 34 -11.61 -5.61 13.24
CA LYS A 34 -11.22 -4.24 12.94
C LYS A 34 -11.07 -4.07 11.43
N VAL A 35 -11.86 -3.19 10.84
CA VAL A 35 -11.74 -2.80 9.42
C VAL A 35 -11.16 -1.40 9.33
N THR A 36 -10.11 -1.22 8.56
CA THR A 36 -9.48 0.08 8.31
C THR A 36 -9.52 0.38 6.82
N THR A 37 -10.06 1.54 6.48
CA THR A 37 -10.07 2.09 5.12
C THR A 37 -8.98 3.15 4.96
N MET A 38 -8.83 3.71 3.77
CA MET A 38 -7.84 4.76 3.46
C MET A 38 -7.97 5.96 4.41
N GLU A 39 -9.19 6.35 4.76
CA GLU A 39 -9.46 7.47 5.66
C GLU A 39 -8.90 7.26 7.07
N GLY A 40 -8.74 6.00 7.48
CA GLY A 40 -8.13 5.63 8.76
C GLY A 40 -6.60 5.65 8.77
N LEU A 41 -5.95 5.80 7.61
CA LEU A 41 -4.50 5.81 7.41
C LEU A 41 -4.04 7.05 6.63
N GLN A 42 -4.73 8.16 6.77
CA GLN A 42 -4.51 9.35 5.95
C GLN A 42 -3.08 9.88 6.04
N ALA A 43 -2.50 9.93 7.23
CA ALA A 43 -1.15 10.45 7.43
C ALA A 43 -0.10 9.59 6.72
N GLU A 44 -0.17 8.27 6.87
CA GLU A 44 0.73 7.32 6.22
C GLU A 44 0.51 7.30 4.70
N ALA A 45 -0.74 7.45 4.27
CA ALA A 45 -1.09 7.52 2.86
C ALA A 45 -0.55 8.78 2.19
N GLU A 46 -0.61 9.93 2.83
CA GLU A 46 -0.04 11.19 2.36
C GLU A 46 1.50 11.11 2.31
N GLU A 47 2.12 10.54 3.35
CA GLU A 47 3.58 10.33 3.38
C GLU A 47 4.02 9.50 2.16
N PHE A 48 3.45 8.32 1.96
CA PHE A 48 3.78 7.48 0.80
C PHE A 48 3.38 8.10 -0.54
N GLY A 49 2.24 8.80 -0.59
CA GLY A 49 1.77 9.53 -1.77
C GLY A 49 2.79 10.53 -2.30
N THR A 50 3.56 11.17 -1.42
CA THR A 50 4.65 12.08 -1.80
C THR A 50 5.73 11.35 -2.61
N PHE A 51 6.07 10.11 -2.25
CA PHE A 51 7.04 9.31 -3.02
C PHE A 51 6.49 8.90 -4.38
N LEU A 52 5.20 8.56 -4.47
CA LEU A 52 4.54 8.29 -5.76
C LEU A 52 4.62 9.49 -6.70
N ALA A 53 4.27 10.67 -6.19
CA ALA A 53 4.30 11.92 -6.97
C ALA A 53 5.72 12.26 -7.42
N ASN A 54 6.71 12.18 -6.54
CA ASN A 54 8.11 12.51 -6.83
C ASN A 54 8.73 11.59 -7.89
N GLU A 55 8.28 10.34 -7.98
CA GLU A 55 8.74 9.40 -9.00
C GLU A 55 7.92 9.44 -10.30
N GLY A 56 6.96 10.35 -10.40
CA GLY A 56 6.06 10.43 -11.55
C GLY A 56 5.18 9.18 -11.70
N ALA A 57 4.96 8.46 -10.61
CA ALA A 57 4.19 7.23 -10.58
C ALA A 57 2.70 7.46 -10.33
N GLU A 58 2.26 8.70 -10.36
CA GLU A 58 0.87 9.11 -10.26
C GLU A 58 0.44 9.85 -11.52
N GLN A 59 -0.68 9.46 -12.11
CA GLN A 59 -1.29 10.14 -13.25
C GLN A 59 -2.79 10.38 -12.99
N CYS A 60 -3.68 9.43 -13.31
CA CYS A 60 -5.11 9.61 -13.05
C CYS A 60 -5.51 9.42 -11.58
N GLY A 61 -4.69 8.79 -10.77
CA GLY A 61 -4.93 8.55 -9.34
C GLY A 61 -5.97 7.47 -9.03
N PHE A 62 -6.63 6.88 -10.02
CA PHE A 62 -7.74 5.96 -9.80
C PHE A 62 -7.32 4.68 -9.04
N CYS A 63 -6.14 4.14 -9.30
CA CYS A 63 -5.63 2.95 -8.61
C CYS A 63 -5.06 3.24 -7.21
N ASN A 64 -4.75 4.51 -6.90
CA ASN A 64 -4.00 4.90 -5.71
C ASN A 64 -4.62 4.39 -4.39
N PRO A 65 -5.92 4.48 -4.12
CA PRO A 65 -6.46 4.04 -2.84
C PRO A 65 -6.13 2.58 -2.51
N GLY A 66 -6.40 1.66 -3.42
CA GLY A 66 -6.11 0.24 -3.21
C GLY A 66 -4.62 -0.07 -3.21
N PHE A 67 -3.84 0.60 -4.08
CA PHE A 67 -2.40 0.44 -4.16
C PHE A 67 -1.71 0.89 -2.86
N ILE A 68 -2.03 2.07 -2.36
CA ILE A 68 -1.47 2.62 -1.12
C ILE A 68 -1.83 1.73 0.07
N MET A 69 -3.09 1.31 0.20
CA MET A 69 -3.52 0.39 1.27
C MET A 69 -2.69 -0.90 1.27
N ASN A 70 -2.41 -1.45 0.09
CA ASN A 70 -1.62 -2.66 -0.04
C ASN A 70 -0.13 -2.44 0.28
N VAL A 71 0.44 -1.30 -0.13
CA VAL A 71 1.81 -0.92 0.24
C VAL A 71 1.95 -0.74 1.75
N LEU A 72 1.02 -0.04 2.40
CA LEU A 72 1.05 0.16 3.84
C LEU A 72 0.90 -1.16 4.61
N ALA A 73 0.11 -2.11 4.10
CA ALA A 73 0.03 -3.47 4.66
C ALA A 73 1.36 -4.21 4.48
N MET A 74 1.96 -4.16 3.30
CA MET A 74 3.23 -4.79 2.98
C MET A 74 4.35 -4.31 3.92
N THR A 75 4.43 -3.01 4.19
CA THR A 75 5.47 -2.46 5.10
C THR A 75 5.35 -2.94 6.55
N LYS A 76 4.17 -3.42 6.95
CA LYS A 76 3.94 -4.03 8.27
C LYS A 76 4.18 -5.53 8.28
N GLU A 77 3.98 -6.18 7.13
CA GLU A 77 4.03 -7.64 7.00
C GLU A 77 5.43 -8.15 6.63
N LEU A 78 6.15 -7.40 5.79
CA LEU A 78 7.47 -7.78 5.29
C LEU A 78 8.56 -6.90 5.92
N GLU A 79 9.57 -7.55 6.48
CA GLU A 79 10.80 -6.92 6.94
C GLU A 79 11.80 -6.91 5.78
N ASP A 80 12.15 -5.71 5.29
CA ASP A 80 13.16 -5.52 4.23
C ASP A 80 12.93 -6.31 2.93
N PRO A 81 11.75 -6.14 2.27
CA PRO A 81 11.42 -6.93 1.10
C PRO A 81 12.33 -6.61 -0.09
N THR A 82 12.67 -7.65 -0.85
CA THR A 82 13.34 -7.53 -2.15
C THR A 82 12.41 -6.93 -3.20
N GLU A 83 12.96 -6.47 -4.31
CA GLU A 83 12.15 -5.94 -5.43
C GLU A 83 11.17 -6.99 -5.98
N GLU A 84 11.56 -8.25 -6.03
CA GLU A 84 10.72 -9.36 -6.46
C GLU A 84 9.55 -9.59 -5.50
N GLU A 85 9.81 -9.59 -4.21
CA GLU A 85 8.76 -9.74 -3.18
C GLU A 85 7.77 -8.58 -3.20
N ILE A 86 8.24 -7.35 -3.45
CA ILE A 86 7.37 -6.17 -3.66
C ILE A 86 6.46 -6.38 -4.86
N LYS A 87 7.02 -6.81 -6.00
CA LYS A 87 6.25 -7.04 -7.23
C LYS A 87 5.22 -8.17 -7.04
N GLU A 88 5.59 -9.24 -6.36
CA GLU A 88 4.69 -10.36 -6.07
C GLU A 88 3.55 -9.93 -5.15
N TYR A 89 3.87 -9.19 -4.08
CA TYR A 89 2.86 -8.70 -3.13
C TYR A 89 1.83 -7.78 -3.81
N LEU A 90 2.27 -6.97 -4.77
CA LEU A 90 1.44 -6.00 -5.48
C LEU A 90 0.86 -6.49 -6.80
N ALA A 91 1.07 -7.75 -7.15
CA ALA A 91 0.61 -8.33 -8.42
C ALA A 91 -0.92 -8.21 -8.63
N GLY A 92 -1.69 -8.13 -7.56
CA GLY A 92 -3.14 -7.91 -7.59
C GLY A 92 -3.59 -6.44 -7.75
N ASN A 93 -2.66 -5.48 -7.86
CA ASN A 93 -2.97 -4.06 -8.02
C ASN A 93 -2.74 -3.63 -9.46
N LEU A 94 -3.81 -3.29 -10.18
CA LEU A 94 -3.73 -2.91 -11.59
C LEU A 94 -3.66 -1.39 -11.76
N CYS A 95 -2.71 -0.96 -12.59
CA CYS A 95 -2.60 0.42 -13.05
C CYS A 95 -2.52 0.44 -14.58
N ARG A 96 -3.32 1.31 -15.22
CA ARG A 96 -3.32 1.46 -16.70
C ARG A 96 -2.53 2.68 -17.18
N CYS A 97 -2.16 3.59 -16.27
CA CYS A 97 -1.51 4.86 -16.62
C CYS A 97 0.00 4.83 -16.38
N SER A 98 0.41 4.90 -15.10
CA SER A 98 1.81 5.03 -14.70
C SER A 98 2.60 3.74 -14.82
N GLY A 99 1.93 2.60 -14.67
CA GLY A 99 2.57 1.28 -14.69
C GLY A 99 3.40 0.97 -13.43
N PHE A 100 4.01 -0.21 -13.44
CA PHE A 100 4.58 -0.80 -12.22
C PHE A 100 6.01 -0.36 -11.92
N VAL A 101 6.78 0.07 -12.92
CA VAL A 101 8.21 0.43 -12.73
C VAL A 101 8.35 1.66 -11.82
N GLY A 102 7.61 2.72 -12.11
CA GLY A 102 7.61 3.93 -11.27
C GLY A 102 7.08 3.66 -9.86
N GLN A 103 6.02 2.86 -9.75
CA GLN A 103 5.44 2.45 -8.48
C GLN A 103 6.43 1.64 -7.64
N THR A 104 7.15 0.69 -8.22
CA THR A 104 8.19 -0.09 -7.52
C THR A 104 9.32 0.80 -7.04
N ARG A 105 9.81 1.74 -7.87
CA ARG A 105 10.82 2.73 -7.46
C ARG A 105 10.38 3.58 -6.27
N SER A 106 9.13 4.03 -6.29
CA SER A 106 8.56 4.82 -5.18
C SER A 106 8.57 4.04 -3.87
N ILE A 107 8.23 2.75 -3.92
CA ILE A 107 8.23 1.87 -2.75
C ILE A 107 9.65 1.67 -2.22
N LEU A 108 10.62 1.38 -3.08
CA LEU A 108 12.02 1.19 -2.66
C LEU A 108 12.56 2.43 -1.95
N LYS A 109 12.31 3.63 -2.49
CA LYS A 109 12.69 4.90 -1.85
C LYS A 109 11.98 5.13 -0.53
N TYR A 110 10.70 4.80 -0.45
CA TYR A 110 9.94 4.90 0.79
C TYR A 110 10.47 3.98 1.88
N LEU A 111 10.79 2.73 1.54
CA LEU A 111 11.38 1.78 2.47
C LEU A 111 12.75 2.24 2.97
N GLU A 112 13.59 2.78 2.09
CA GLU A 112 14.88 3.37 2.46
C GLU A 112 14.70 4.55 3.42
N TYR A 113 13.76 5.44 3.13
CA TYR A 113 13.42 6.56 4.02
C TYR A 113 12.98 6.08 5.41
N LYS A 114 12.10 5.07 5.47
CA LYS A 114 11.66 4.49 6.76
C LYS A 114 12.81 3.87 7.55
N LYS A 115 13.75 3.20 6.90
CA LYS A 115 14.94 2.65 7.56
C LYS A 115 15.82 3.77 8.14
N ASN A 116 16.08 4.81 7.39
CA ASN A 116 16.92 5.93 7.82
C ASN A 116 16.27 6.73 8.96
N GLY A 117 14.95 6.95 8.92
CA GLY A 117 14.19 7.59 10.00
C GLY A 117 14.26 6.80 11.32
N ASN A 118 14.14 5.48 11.26
CA ASN A 118 14.25 4.60 12.43
C ASN A 118 15.67 4.56 13.02
N ILE A 119 16.72 4.81 12.23
CA ILE A 119 18.10 4.88 12.71
C ILE A 119 18.30 6.16 13.54
N GLN A 120 17.79 7.30 13.05
CA GLN A 120 17.89 8.58 13.75
C GLN A 120 17.16 8.58 15.10
N GLU A 121 15.99 7.97 15.19
CA GLU A 121 15.24 7.84 16.46
C GLU A 121 15.97 6.96 17.48
N LYS A 122 16.65 5.91 17.05
CA LYS A 122 17.43 5.03 17.93
C LYS A 122 18.72 5.69 18.44
N GLU A 123 19.36 6.55 17.62
CA GLU A 123 20.56 7.29 18.04
C GLU A 123 20.23 8.42 19.02
N VAL A 124 19.07 9.01 18.95
CA VAL A 124 18.62 10.06 19.89
C VAL A 124 18.19 9.49 21.26
N GLN A 125 17.81 8.21 21.32
CA GLN A 125 17.43 7.53 22.59
C GLN A 125 18.60 6.79 23.28
N ALA A 126 19.73 6.75 22.66
CA ALA A 126 20.95 6.20 23.23
C ALA A 126 21.84 7.30 23.86
#